data_3cd27d0c75453c2940694c56c72bc859
#
_entry.id   3cd27d0c75453c2940694c56c72bc859
#
_cell.length_a   1.000
_cell.length_b   1.000
_cell.length_c   1.000
_cell.angle_alpha   90.00
_cell.angle_beta   90.00
_cell.angle_gamma   90.00
#
_symmetry.space_group_name_H-M   'P 1'
#
loop_
_entity.id
_entity.type
_entity.pdbx_description
1 polymer ?
#
loop_
_entity_poly.entity_id
_entity_poly.type
_entity_poly.pdbx_seq_one_letter_code
_entity_poly.pdbx_strand_id
1 'polypeptide(L)'
;MKNYRPLLIQDLNLQIAGIKVMRLRINRHLPEARWNEHSHDHDQLLIYLMGRGQQRLGDALYTARPGTVIHVPPGQPHAFDQQASRPPLCLVLDLEMSTGRGVAHTCDQLTADQLTETKSRLSTLFRDPQIERREMSFRVAAVVLDILDMALKAIGWLVPVNRSSSARHYSLAKRVERLLETKDASDVPLEEIARQSGYQQDHLNRLLRAECGLTLGQMRARIRLKKAVALIEENRPIQEVGEKVGILDPNYFARWFRQQTGMTPSAWRRKPGELRF
;
A
#
# COMPACT_ATOMS: atom_id res chain seq x y z
N MET A 1 8.73 1.26 -34.56
CA MET A 1 8.51 -0.21 -34.54
C MET A 1 7.68 -0.54 -33.32
N LYS A 2 6.67 -1.45 -33.43
CA LYS A 2 5.84 -1.83 -32.28
C LYS A 2 6.64 -2.77 -31.38
N ASN A 3 6.91 -2.35 -30.16
CA ASN A 3 7.70 -3.12 -29.19
C ASN A 3 6.87 -4.17 -28.43
N TYR A 4 5.58 -4.33 -28.75
CA TYR A 4 4.68 -5.31 -28.14
C TYR A 4 3.66 -5.79 -29.16
N ARG A 5 3.16 -6.99 -28.88
CA ARG A 5 2.00 -7.58 -29.59
C ARG A 5 0.77 -7.46 -28.69
N PRO A 6 -0.21 -6.64 -29.04
CA PRO A 6 -1.46 -6.62 -28.30
C PRO A 6 -2.18 -7.96 -28.51
N LEU A 7 -2.62 -8.57 -27.41
CA LEU A 7 -3.45 -9.79 -27.42
C LEU A 7 -4.92 -9.43 -27.31
N LEU A 8 -5.22 -8.32 -26.64
CA LEU A 8 -6.55 -7.76 -26.47
C LEU A 8 -6.45 -6.24 -26.44
N ILE A 9 -7.35 -5.56 -27.11
CA ILE A 9 -7.59 -4.11 -26.97
C ILE A 9 -9.10 -3.95 -26.90
N GLN A 10 -9.58 -3.37 -25.81
CA GLN A 10 -10.98 -3.06 -25.59
C GLN A 10 -11.12 -1.60 -25.21
N ASP A 11 -11.78 -0.81 -26.05
CA ASP A 11 -12.16 0.55 -25.70
C ASP A 11 -13.34 0.48 -24.73
N LEU A 12 -13.26 1.24 -23.65
CA LEU A 12 -14.21 1.26 -22.56
C LEU A 12 -14.72 2.69 -22.38
N ASN A 13 -15.94 2.82 -21.92
CA ASN A 13 -16.47 4.10 -21.47
C ASN A 13 -17.21 3.86 -20.14
N LEU A 14 -16.41 3.41 -19.14
CA LEU A 14 -16.94 3.03 -17.85
C LEU A 14 -16.55 4.08 -16.83
N GLN A 15 -17.55 4.75 -16.25
CA GLN A 15 -17.34 5.77 -15.22
C GLN A 15 -17.97 5.35 -13.90
N ILE A 16 -17.14 5.34 -12.83
CA ILE A 16 -17.57 4.99 -11.48
C ILE A 16 -16.74 5.72 -10.44
N ALA A 17 -17.38 6.29 -9.43
CA ALA A 17 -16.73 6.89 -8.26
C ALA A 17 -15.58 7.88 -8.58
N GLY A 18 -15.72 8.67 -9.66
CA GLY A 18 -14.70 9.64 -10.07
C GLY A 18 -13.54 9.05 -10.88
N ILE A 19 -13.64 7.79 -11.27
CA ILE A 19 -12.68 7.11 -12.16
C ILE A 19 -13.41 6.80 -13.47
N LYS A 20 -12.82 7.20 -14.60
CA LYS A 20 -13.26 6.79 -15.92
C LYS A 20 -12.23 5.82 -16.49
N VAL A 21 -12.65 4.60 -16.76
CA VAL A 21 -11.82 3.60 -17.46
C VAL A 21 -12.03 3.78 -18.94
N MET A 22 -10.99 4.17 -19.64
CA MET A 22 -11.04 4.47 -21.08
C MET A 22 -10.73 3.24 -21.94
N ARG A 23 -9.75 2.45 -21.51
CA ARG A 23 -9.25 1.33 -22.31
C ARG A 23 -8.64 0.24 -21.46
N LEU A 24 -8.86 -1.00 -21.85
CA LEU A 24 -8.17 -2.19 -21.36
C LEU A 24 -7.32 -2.77 -22.48
N ARG A 25 -6.05 -3.04 -22.18
CA ARG A 25 -5.11 -3.70 -23.11
C ARG A 25 -4.40 -4.86 -22.42
N ILE A 26 -4.19 -5.94 -23.14
CA ILE A 26 -3.28 -7.00 -22.71
C ILE A 26 -2.15 -7.05 -23.73
N ASN A 27 -0.96 -6.70 -23.27
CA ASN A 27 0.22 -6.58 -24.09
C ASN A 27 1.24 -7.66 -23.74
N ARG A 28 1.74 -8.36 -24.77
CA ARG A 28 2.93 -9.20 -24.66
C ARG A 28 4.12 -8.41 -25.17
N HIS A 29 5.11 -8.20 -24.31
CA HIS A 29 6.37 -7.59 -24.72
C HIS A 29 7.12 -8.51 -25.68
N LEU A 30 7.82 -7.94 -26.67
CA LEU A 30 8.64 -8.71 -27.60
C LEU A 30 10.04 -8.90 -26.99
N PRO A 31 10.74 -10.01 -27.27
CA PRO A 31 12.02 -10.37 -26.65
C PRO A 31 13.12 -9.31 -26.81
N GLU A 32 13.10 -8.55 -27.91
CA GLU A 32 14.12 -7.56 -28.26
C GLU A 32 13.63 -6.11 -28.05
N ALA A 33 12.45 -5.94 -27.46
CA ALA A 33 11.85 -4.63 -27.30
C ALA A 33 12.55 -3.84 -26.20
N ARG A 34 13.36 -2.88 -26.59
CA ARG A 34 13.76 -1.74 -25.74
C ARG A 34 12.73 -0.63 -25.95
N TRP A 35 12.04 -0.28 -24.90
CA TRP A 35 11.08 0.80 -24.96
C TRP A 35 11.83 2.13 -24.85
N ASN A 36 11.60 3.03 -25.81
CA ASN A 36 11.93 4.42 -25.61
C ASN A 36 11.03 4.99 -24.52
N GLU A 37 11.60 5.83 -23.69
CA GLU A 37 10.86 6.57 -22.68
C GLU A 37 9.74 7.37 -23.35
N HIS A 38 8.55 7.29 -22.75
CA HIS A 38 7.36 8.01 -23.19
C HIS A 38 6.48 8.35 -22.00
N SER A 39 5.53 9.27 -22.21
CA SER A 39 4.53 9.68 -21.23
C SER A 39 3.15 9.78 -21.88
N HIS A 40 2.11 9.80 -21.07
CA HIS A 40 0.70 9.97 -21.50
C HIS A 40 0.06 11.13 -20.74
N ASP A 41 -1.05 11.63 -21.24
CA ASP A 41 -1.89 12.67 -20.63
C ASP A 41 -2.95 12.12 -19.66
N HIS A 42 -2.94 10.81 -19.42
CA HIS A 42 -3.88 10.08 -18.59
C HIS A 42 -3.15 9.16 -17.60
N ASP A 43 -3.87 8.70 -16.59
CA ASP A 43 -3.37 7.70 -15.66
C ASP A 43 -3.28 6.33 -16.31
N GLN A 44 -2.26 5.56 -15.95
CA GLN A 44 -2.12 4.19 -16.42
C GLN A 44 -1.88 3.23 -15.25
N LEU A 45 -2.63 2.14 -15.21
CA LEU A 45 -2.44 1.08 -14.24
C LEU A 45 -1.89 -0.15 -14.96
N LEU A 46 -0.67 -0.54 -14.60
CA LEU A 46 0.05 -1.68 -15.15
C LEU A 46 -0.04 -2.85 -14.19
N ILE A 47 -0.50 -4.01 -14.65
CA ILE A 47 -0.58 -5.25 -13.86
C ILE A 47 0.19 -6.33 -14.60
N TYR A 48 1.31 -6.78 -14.03
CA TYR A 48 2.13 -7.81 -14.64
C TYR A 48 1.56 -9.21 -14.33
N LEU A 49 1.11 -9.91 -15.37
CA LEU A 49 0.49 -11.24 -15.24
C LEU A 49 1.50 -12.37 -15.32
N MET A 50 2.56 -12.20 -16.14
CA MET A 50 3.59 -13.21 -16.39
C MET A 50 4.92 -12.53 -16.75
N GLY A 51 6.01 -13.28 -16.65
CA GLY A 51 7.36 -12.82 -17.01
C GLY A 51 8.01 -11.94 -15.95
N ARG A 52 9.18 -11.38 -16.28
CA ARG A 52 9.95 -10.48 -15.41
C ARG A 52 10.65 -9.42 -16.23
N GLY A 53 10.89 -8.27 -15.64
CA GLY A 53 11.62 -7.16 -16.23
C GLY A 53 11.76 -6.01 -15.25
N GLN A 54 12.17 -4.85 -15.78
CA GLN A 54 12.31 -3.64 -14.99
C GLN A 54 11.44 -2.54 -15.60
N GLN A 55 10.59 -1.93 -14.79
CA GLN A 55 9.82 -0.75 -15.16
C GLN A 55 10.48 0.49 -14.56
N ARG A 56 10.88 1.42 -15.41
CA ARG A 56 11.41 2.72 -14.99
C ARG A 56 10.30 3.77 -15.06
N LEU A 57 10.21 4.61 -14.01
CA LEU A 57 9.34 5.78 -13.93
C LEU A 57 10.19 6.97 -13.47
N GLY A 58 10.55 7.87 -14.37
CA GLY A 58 11.56 8.87 -14.10
C GLY A 58 12.86 8.23 -13.63
N ASP A 59 13.34 8.61 -12.45
CA ASP A 59 14.56 8.05 -11.83
C ASP A 59 14.31 6.75 -11.03
N ALA A 60 13.05 6.38 -10.78
CA ALA A 60 12.73 5.21 -10.01
C ALA A 60 12.69 3.94 -10.88
N LEU A 61 13.24 2.85 -10.34
CA LEU A 61 13.29 1.55 -11.01
C LEU A 61 12.53 0.50 -10.20
N TYR A 62 11.55 -0.16 -10.82
CA TYR A 62 10.69 -1.16 -10.20
C TYR A 62 10.89 -2.53 -10.85
N THR A 63 11.08 -3.56 -10.02
CA THR A 63 11.09 -4.93 -10.52
C THR A 63 9.69 -5.38 -10.87
N ALA A 64 9.42 -5.55 -12.15
CA ALA A 64 8.18 -6.11 -12.67
C ALA A 64 8.24 -7.64 -12.64
N ARG A 65 7.34 -8.26 -11.87
CA ARG A 65 7.15 -9.72 -11.72
C ARG A 65 5.65 -10.03 -11.67
N PRO A 66 5.23 -11.30 -11.82
CA PRO A 66 3.81 -11.64 -11.74
C PRO A 66 3.16 -11.12 -10.47
N GLY A 67 2.07 -10.39 -10.61
CA GLY A 67 1.32 -9.72 -9.54
C GLY A 67 1.76 -8.27 -9.26
N THR A 68 2.86 -7.78 -9.81
CA THR A 68 3.24 -6.37 -9.64
C THR A 68 2.19 -5.46 -10.26
N VAL A 69 1.71 -4.48 -9.48
CA VAL A 69 0.80 -3.41 -9.87
C VAL A 69 1.55 -2.10 -9.80
N ILE A 70 1.55 -1.33 -10.88
CA ILE A 70 2.21 -0.02 -10.94
C ILE A 70 1.21 1.00 -11.47
N HIS A 71 1.05 2.11 -10.74
CA HIS A 71 0.37 3.30 -11.22
C HIS A 71 1.38 4.27 -11.85
N VAL A 72 1.08 4.71 -13.05
CA VAL A 72 1.80 5.74 -13.79
C VAL A 72 0.90 6.95 -13.91
N PRO A 73 1.21 8.08 -13.23
CA PRO A 73 0.40 9.29 -13.33
C PRO A 73 0.55 10.00 -14.68
N PRO A 74 -0.38 10.91 -15.05
CA PRO A 74 -0.27 11.72 -16.25
C PRO A 74 1.06 12.47 -16.31
N GLY A 75 1.65 12.54 -17.50
CA GLY A 75 2.91 13.22 -17.75
C GLY A 75 4.17 12.52 -17.22
N GLN A 76 4.05 11.41 -16.48
CA GLN A 76 5.20 10.69 -15.94
C GLN A 76 5.97 9.94 -17.03
N PRO A 77 7.24 10.31 -17.31
CA PRO A 77 8.08 9.54 -18.23
C PRO A 77 8.31 8.13 -17.69
N HIS A 78 8.11 7.14 -18.54
CA HIS A 78 8.33 5.76 -18.17
C HIS A 78 8.81 4.89 -19.34
N ALA A 79 9.52 3.82 -18.98
CA ALA A 79 10.05 2.86 -19.94
C ALA A 79 10.12 1.48 -19.31
N PHE A 80 10.05 0.44 -20.14
CA PHE A 80 10.22 -0.94 -19.70
C PHE A 80 11.51 -1.52 -20.29
N ASP A 81 12.35 -2.12 -19.45
CA ASP A 81 13.55 -2.83 -19.85
C ASP A 81 13.40 -4.33 -19.56
N GLN A 82 13.56 -5.13 -20.59
CA GLN A 82 13.45 -6.57 -20.48
C GLN A 82 14.79 -7.20 -20.14
N GLN A 83 14.86 -7.87 -19.01
CA GLN A 83 16.08 -8.58 -18.57
C GLN A 83 15.92 -10.12 -18.62
N ALA A 84 14.76 -10.64 -19.00
CA ALA A 84 14.48 -12.05 -18.90
C ALA A 84 14.17 -12.72 -20.24
N SER A 85 14.52 -14.00 -20.35
CA SER A 85 14.27 -14.85 -21.52
C SER A 85 12.78 -15.06 -21.86
N ARG A 86 11.87 -14.77 -20.92
CA ARG A 86 10.41 -14.87 -21.14
C ARG A 86 9.77 -13.49 -21.16
N PRO A 87 9.18 -13.08 -22.30
CA PRO A 87 8.52 -11.81 -22.46
C PRO A 87 7.39 -11.64 -21.44
N PRO A 88 7.32 -10.50 -20.72
CA PRO A 88 6.22 -10.24 -19.81
C PRO A 88 4.90 -10.10 -20.54
N LEU A 89 3.84 -10.53 -19.85
CA LEU A 89 2.46 -10.25 -20.19
C LEU A 89 1.94 -9.21 -19.21
N CYS A 90 1.55 -8.06 -19.71
CA CYS A 90 1.07 -6.94 -18.90
C CYS A 90 -0.37 -6.59 -19.30
N LEU A 91 -1.25 -6.52 -18.30
CA LEU A 91 -2.54 -5.87 -18.39
C LEU A 91 -2.36 -4.38 -18.15
N VAL A 92 -2.92 -3.56 -19.00
CA VAL A 92 -2.86 -2.10 -18.95
C VAL A 92 -4.28 -1.54 -18.93
N LEU A 93 -4.59 -0.73 -17.93
CA LEU A 93 -5.82 0.07 -17.87
C LEU A 93 -5.45 1.53 -18.05
N ASP A 94 -6.01 2.17 -19.07
CA ASP A 94 -5.93 3.62 -19.25
C ASP A 94 -7.11 4.27 -18.53
N LEU A 95 -6.83 5.23 -17.64
CA LEU A 95 -7.79 5.82 -16.70
C LEU A 95 -7.77 7.35 -16.78
N GLU A 96 -8.91 7.98 -16.51
CA GLU A 96 -8.99 9.40 -16.12
C GLU A 96 -9.53 9.47 -14.69
N MET A 97 -8.86 10.21 -13.82
CA MET A 97 -9.26 10.36 -12.43
C MET A 97 -9.69 11.79 -12.14
N SER A 98 -10.95 11.98 -11.73
CA SER A 98 -11.54 13.31 -11.47
C SER A 98 -11.03 13.94 -10.17
N THR A 99 -10.41 13.19 -9.29
CA THR A 99 -9.88 13.70 -8.03
C THR A 99 -8.40 13.95 -8.18
N GLY A 100 -8.01 15.22 -8.27
CA GLY A 100 -6.63 15.69 -8.29
C GLY A 100 -5.84 15.33 -7.03
N ARG A 101 -5.71 14.07 -6.75
CA ARG A 101 -4.66 13.59 -5.87
C ARG A 101 -3.39 13.62 -6.72
N GLY A 102 -2.52 14.60 -6.47
CA GLY A 102 -1.14 14.57 -6.91
C GLY A 102 -0.45 13.36 -6.29
N VAL A 103 -0.85 12.18 -6.71
CA VAL A 103 -0.32 10.92 -6.19
C VAL A 103 0.95 10.66 -6.96
N ALA A 104 2.08 10.69 -6.26
CA ALA A 104 3.30 10.09 -6.76
C ALA A 104 3.00 8.68 -7.28
N HIS A 105 3.73 8.23 -8.30
CA HIS A 105 3.63 6.85 -8.77
C HIS A 105 3.68 5.87 -7.60
N THR A 106 2.82 4.86 -7.60
CA THR A 106 2.76 3.82 -6.57
C THR A 106 3.00 2.45 -7.19
N CYS A 107 3.70 1.60 -6.45
CA CYS A 107 3.98 0.22 -6.85
C CYS A 107 3.74 -0.70 -5.67
N ASP A 108 2.96 -1.75 -5.87
CA ASP A 108 2.71 -2.81 -4.89
C ASP A 108 2.47 -4.16 -5.59
N GLN A 109 2.09 -5.18 -4.84
CA GLN A 109 2.01 -6.56 -5.29
C GLN A 109 0.63 -7.16 -4.96
N LEU A 110 -0.04 -7.74 -5.95
CA LEU A 110 -1.18 -8.63 -5.73
C LEU A 110 -0.72 -9.87 -4.95
N THR A 111 -1.58 -10.39 -4.08
CA THR A 111 -1.37 -11.73 -3.50
C THR A 111 -1.44 -12.81 -4.58
N ALA A 112 -0.95 -14.02 -4.27
CA ALA A 112 -1.04 -15.16 -5.20
C ALA A 112 -2.48 -15.47 -5.59
N ASP A 113 -3.42 -15.38 -4.63
CA ASP A 113 -4.83 -15.62 -4.86
C ASP A 113 -5.46 -14.54 -5.75
N GLN A 114 -5.15 -13.25 -5.48
CA GLN A 114 -5.61 -12.13 -6.31
C GLN A 114 -5.07 -12.22 -7.74
N LEU A 115 -3.81 -12.61 -7.92
CA LEU A 115 -3.24 -12.80 -9.25
C LEU A 115 -3.92 -13.98 -9.99
N THR A 116 -4.20 -15.06 -9.29
CA THR A 116 -4.91 -16.23 -9.84
C THR A 116 -6.33 -15.85 -10.25
N GLU A 117 -7.03 -15.12 -9.39
CA GLU A 117 -8.37 -14.60 -9.67
C GLU A 117 -8.36 -13.63 -10.87
N THR A 118 -7.41 -12.69 -10.91
CA THR A 118 -7.25 -11.77 -12.05
C THR A 118 -7.09 -12.54 -13.37
N LYS A 119 -6.23 -13.56 -13.40
CA LYS A 119 -6.03 -14.40 -14.59
C LYS A 119 -7.28 -15.19 -14.97
N SER A 120 -7.98 -15.75 -13.98
CA SER A 120 -9.23 -16.48 -14.17
C SER A 120 -10.29 -15.59 -14.81
N ARG A 121 -10.51 -14.40 -14.26
CA ARG A 121 -11.46 -13.41 -14.80
C ARG A 121 -11.10 -12.96 -16.21
N LEU A 122 -9.83 -12.67 -16.47
CA LEU A 122 -9.38 -12.34 -17.83
C LEU A 122 -9.62 -13.50 -18.81
N SER A 123 -9.44 -14.75 -18.37
CA SER A 123 -9.69 -15.90 -19.22
C SER A 123 -11.15 -16.02 -19.66
N THR A 124 -12.09 -15.52 -18.86
CA THR A 124 -13.51 -15.49 -19.23
C THR A 124 -13.79 -14.49 -20.35
N LEU A 125 -13.04 -13.38 -20.40
CA LEU A 125 -13.16 -12.39 -21.47
C LEU A 125 -12.75 -12.97 -22.83
N PHE A 126 -11.67 -13.75 -22.89
CA PHE A 126 -11.22 -14.36 -24.16
C PHE A 126 -12.21 -15.39 -24.75
N ARG A 127 -13.16 -15.82 -23.94
CA ARG A 127 -14.22 -16.74 -24.36
C ARG A 127 -15.53 -16.02 -24.73
N ASP A 128 -15.59 -14.71 -24.57
CA ASP A 128 -16.79 -13.92 -24.87
C ASP A 128 -16.78 -13.47 -26.32
N PRO A 129 -17.76 -13.90 -27.18
CA PRO A 129 -17.82 -13.47 -28.55
C PRO A 129 -17.96 -11.96 -28.77
N GLN A 130 -18.48 -11.23 -27.79
CA GLN A 130 -18.63 -9.76 -27.85
C GLN A 130 -17.28 -9.04 -27.78
N ILE A 131 -16.27 -9.65 -27.21
CA ILE A 131 -14.91 -9.11 -27.16
C ILE A 131 -14.30 -8.98 -28.54
N GLU A 132 -14.56 -9.94 -29.43
CA GLU A 132 -14.09 -9.88 -30.83
C GLU A 132 -14.70 -8.69 -31.57
N ARG A 133 -15.92 -8.30 -31.23
CA ARG A 133 -16.63 -7.14 -31.78
C ARG A 133 -16.23 -5.82 -31.16
N ARG A 134 -15.40 -5.82 -30.12
CA ARG A 134 -15.02 -4.64 -29.30
C ARG A 134 -16.22 -3.93 -28.67
N GLU A 135 -17.30 -4.64 -28.42
CA GLU A 135 -18.49 -4.11 -27.79
C GLU A 135 -18.39 -4.20 -26.26
N MET A 136 -18.87 -3.15 -25.59
CA MET A 136 -18.98 -3.15 -24.13
C MET A 136 -20.15 -4.05 -23.74
N SER A 137 -19.91 -5.09 -22.95
CA SER A 137 -20.93 -5.89 -22.30
C SER A 137 -20.87 -5.73 -20.78
N PHE A 138 -21.99 -6.03 -20.10
CA PHE A 138 -21.99 -6.08 -18.63
C PHE A 138 -20.94 -7.05 -18.07
N ARG A 139 -20.66 -8.13 -18.78
CA ARG A 139 -19.62 -9.10 -18.40
C ARG A 139 -18.23 -8.47 -18.46
N VAL A 140 -17.92 -7.75 -19.54
CA VAL A 140 -16.65 -7.02 -19.68
C VAL A 140 -16.53 -5.98 -18.56
N ALA A 141 -17.58 -5.18 -18.34
CA ALA A 141 -17.61 -4.18 -17.29
C ALA A 141 -17.37 -4.80 -15.91
N ALA A 142 -18.06 -5.90 -15.57
CA ALA A 142 -17.89 -6.59 -14.30
C ALA A 142 -16.45 -7.06 -14.08
N VAL A 143 -15.85 -7.71 -15.08
CA VAL A 143 -14.46 -8.18 -14.99
C VAL A 143 -13.47 -7.01 -14.83
N VAL A 144 -13.67 -5.92 -15.58
CA VAL A 144 -12.81 -4.73 -15.47
C VAL A 144 -12.92 -4.11 -14.08
N LEU A 145 -14.14 -3.98 -13.54
CA LEU A 145 -14.37 -3.44 -12.20
C LEU A 145 -13.75 -4.30 -11.09
N ASP A 146 -13.88 -5.62 -11.19
CA ASP A 146 -13.27 -6.54 -10.22
C ASP A 146 -11.74 -6.45 -10.22
N ILE A 147 -11.13 -6.38 -11.41
CA ILE A 147 -9.69 -6.24 -11.55
C ILE A 147 -9.22 -4.87 -11.04
N LEU A 148 -9.96 -3.80 -11.37
CA LEU A 148 -9.68 -2.46 -10.90
C LEU A 148 -9.76 -2.37 -9.38
N ASP A 149 -10.80 -2.94 -8.76
CA ASP A 149 -10.97 -2.99 -7.30
C ASP A 149 -9.77 -3.70 -6.63
N MET A 150 -9.37 -4.87 -7.14
CA MET A 150 -8.20 -5.59 -6.60
C MET A 150 -6.92 -4.78 -6.74
N ALA A 151 -6.68 -4.17 -7.89
CA ALA A 151 -5.47 -3.42 -8.16
C ALA A 151 -5.39 -2.12 -7.35
N LEU A 152 -6.49 -1.36 -7.26
CA LEU A 152 -6.55 -0.12 -6.48
C LEU A 152 -6.43 -0.38 -4.96
N LYS A 153 -6.95 -1.52 -4.47
CA LYS A 153 -6.72 -1.96 -3.10
C LYS A 153 -5.26 -2.34 -2.86
N ALA A 154 -4.62 -3.04 -3.79
CA ALA A 154 -3.22 -3.42 -3.68
C ALA A 154 -2.32 -2.19 -3.53
N ILE A 155 -2.50 -1.16 -4.35
CA ILE A 155 -1.72 0.09 -4.28
C ILE A 155 -2.23 1.08 -3.21
N GLY A 156 -3.21 0.68 -2.36
CA GLY A 156 -3.70 1.49 -1.25
C GLY A 156 -4.62 2.66 -1.61
N TRP A 157 -5.14 2.70 -2.84
CA TRP A 157 -6.04 3.79 -3.28
C TRP A 157 -7.49 3.60 -2.85
N LEU A 158 -7.94 2.37 -2.77
CA LEU A 158 -9.21 2.02 -2.15
C LEU A 158 -8.96 1.50 -0.74
N VAL A 159 -9.39 2.27 0.25
CA VAL A 159 -9.46 1.78 1.63
C VAL A 159 -10.69 0.88 1.71
N PRO A 160 -10.57 -0.41 2.03
CA PRO A 160 -11.73 -1.27 2.18
C PRO A 160 -12.63 -0.73 3.29
N VAL A 161 -13.88 -0.38 2.95
CA VAL A 161 -14.92 -0.15 3.95
C VAL A 161 -15.15 -1.49 4.66
N ASN A 162 -14.79 -1.54 5.91
CA ASN A 162 -14.68 -2.73 6.72
C ASN A 162 -15.99 -3.53 6.82
N ARG A 163 -16.04 -4.73 6.24
CA ARG A 163 -16.87 -5.84 6.72
C ARG A 163 -16.07 -7.12 6.59
N SER A 164 -15.65 -7.64 7.76
CA SER A 164 -15.10 -8.99 8.04
C SER A 164 -13.88 -9.49 7.24
N SER A 165 -12.80 -9.64 7.98
CA SER A 165 -11.73 -10.65 7.92
C SER A 165 -11.36 -11.28 6.57
N SER A 166 -10.40 -10.68 5.84
CA SER A 166 -9.31 -11.41 5.20
C SER A 166 -8.17 -10.46 4.85
N ALA A 167 -6.96 -10.87 5.17
CA ALA A 167 -5.63 -10.28 4.93
C ALA A 167 -5.57 -8.82 4.45
N ARG A 168 -5.63 -7.89 5.37
CA ARG A 168 -5.36 -6.47 5.17
C ARG A 168 -3.89 -6.27 4.84
N HIS A 169 -3.56 -5.73 3.67
CA HIS A 169 -2.31 -5.00 3.52
C HIS A 169 -2.45 -3.69 4.33
N TYR A 170 -2.12 -3.79 5.60
CA TYR A 170 -1.96 -2.60 6.42
C TYR A 170 -0.77 -1.81 5.89
N SER A 171 -0.87 -0.46 5.89
CA SER A 171 0.30 0.40 5.76
C SER A 171 1.40 -0.11 6.70
N LEU A 172 2.66 0.04 6.33
CA LEU A 172 3.77 -0.44 7.17
C LEU A 172 3.64 0.12 8.59
N ALA A 173 3.30 1.42 8.72
CA ALA A 173 3.05 2.06 10.00
C ALA A 173 1.94 1.34 10.80
N LYS A 174 0.81 1.00 10.18
CA LYS A 174 -0.27 0.26 10.87
C LYS A 174 0.11 -1.17 11.22
N ARG A 175 0.91 -1.85 10.40
CA ARG A 175 1.43 -3.18 10.74
C ARG A 175 2.32 -3.13 11.97
N VAL A 176 3.22 -2.14 12.00
CA VAL A 176 4.13 -1.91 13.12
C VAL A 176 3.35 -1.48 14.37
N GLU A 177 2.38 -0.58 14.24
CA GLU A 177 1.49 -0.16 15.33
C GLU A 177 0.79 -1.38 15.97
N ARG A 178 0.21 -2.26 15.16
CA ARG A 178 -0.41 -3.49 15.65
C ARG A 178 0.58 -4.42 16.34
N LEU A 179 1.81 -4.59 15.82
CA LEU A 179 2.85 -5.38 16.50
C LEU A 179 3.20 -4.79 17.86
N LEU A 180 3.20 -3.45 17.97
CA LEU A 180 3.43 -2.74 19.22
C LEU A 180 2.25 -2.84 20.20
N GLU A 181 1.01 -3.02 19.72
CA GLU A 181 -0.21 -3.15 20.54
C GLU A 181 -0.47 -4.59 21.02
N THR A 182 -0.22 -5.61 20.16
CA THR A 182 -0.59 -7.01 20.43
C THR A 182 0.38 -7.76 21.33
N LYS A 183 1.60 -7.30 21.44
CA LYS A 183 2.54 -7.80 22.44
C LYS A 183 2.57 -6.81 23.57
N ASP A 184 2.69 -7.30 24.80
CA ASP A 184 3.18 -6.48 25.91
C ASP A 184 4.58 -5.98 25.50
N ALA A 185 4.55 -5.05 24.54
CA ALA A 185 5.72 -4.52 23.84
C ALA A 185 6.57 -3.64 24.75
N SER A 186 6.25 -3.70 26.05
CA SER A 186 6.99 -3.06 27.10
C SER A 186 8.42 -3.55 27.18
N ASP A 187 8.70 -4.81 26.88
CA ASP A 187 10.05 -5.41 27.11
C ASP A 187 10.72 -5.92 25.84
N VAL A 188 10.05 -5.82 24.67
CA VAL A 188 10.64 -6.29 23.42
C VAL A 188 11.59 -5.24 22.84
N PRO A 189 12.87 -5.58 22.55
CA PRO A 189 13.80 -4.65 21.88
C PRO A 189 13.24 -4.15 20.55
N LEU A 190 13.56 -2.88 20.19
CA LEU A 190 13.09 -2.30 18.91
C LEU A 190 13.61 -3.06 17.71
N GLU A 191 14.83 -3.62 17.80
CA GLU A 191 15.43 -4.47 16.77
C GLU A 191 14.59 -5.72 16.48
N GLU A 192 14.04 -6.34 17.53
CA GLU A 192 13.16 -7.50 17.40
C GLU A 192 11.82 -7.14 16.73
N ILE A 193 11.25 -6.00 17.07
CA ILE A 193 10.04 -5.48 16.38
C ILE A 193 10.34 -5.21 14.91
N ALA A 194 11.50 -4.61 14.61
CA ALA A 194 11.92 -4.37 13.24
C ALA A 194 12.10 -5.70 12.47
N ARG A 195 12.78 -6.68 13.06
CA ARG A 195 12.98 -8.03 12.50
C ARG A 195 11.64 -8.73 12.19
N GLN A 196 10.67 -8.65 13.11
CA GLN A 196 9.32 -9.21 12.91
C GLN A 196 8.54 -8.48 11.83
N SER A 197 8.86 -7.21 11.58
CA SER A 197 8.30 -6.44 10.46
C SER A 197 8.96 -6.78 9.12
N GLY A 198 10.03 -7.59 9.12
CA GLY A 198 10.79 -7.98 7.92
C GLY A 198 11.89 -6.98 7.53
N TYR A 199 12.31 -6.10 8.43
CA TYR A 199 13.28 -5.04 8.15
C TYR A 199 14.38 -4.97 9.23
N GLN A 200 15.52 -4.37 8.87
CA GLN A 200 16.48 -3.85 9.84
C GLN A 200 15.95 -2.54 10.42
N GLN A 201 16.30 -2.25 11.68
CA GLN A 201 15.73 -1.11 12.43
C GLN A 201 15.93 0.24 11.73
N ASP A 202 17.11 0.51 11.20
CA ASP A 202 17.41 1.77 10.49
C ASP A 202 16.62 1.91 9.20
N HIS A 203 16.47 0.82 8.47
CA HIS A 203 15.66 0.80 7.26
C HIS A 203 14.18 1.02 7.59
N LEU A 204 13.66 0.33 8.62
CA LEU A 204 12.30 0.51 9.10
C LEU A 204 12.05 1.96 9.55
N ASN A 205 12.98 2.57 10.27
CA ASN A 205 12.87 3.96 10.71
C ASN A 205 12.78 4.94 9.53
N ARG A 206 13.54 4.71 8.44
CA ARG A 206 13.45 5.54 7.22
C ARG A 206 12.09 5.41 6.57
N LEU A 207 11.58 4.18 6.43
CA LEU A 207 10.28 3.92 5.83
C LEU A 207 9.14 4.53 6.66
N LEU A 208 9.16 4.36 7.99
CA LEU A 208 8.15 4.92 8.89
C LEU A 208 8.17 6.45 8.88
N ARG A 209 9.36 7.07 8.86
CA ARG A 209 9.46 8.54 8.73
C ARG A 209 8.86 9.04 7.42
N ALA A 210 9.09 8.34 6.32
CA ALA A 210 8.52 8.69 5.02
C ALA A 210 6.99 8.52 4.98
N GLU A 211 6.45 7.50 5.67
CA GLU A 211 5.03 7.17 5.63
C GLU A 211 4.20 7.97 6.64
N CYS A 212 4.67 8.10 7.88
CA CYS A 212 3.90 8.70 8.98
C CYS A 212 4.66 9.77 9.81
N GLY A 213 5.87 10.13 9.41
CA GLY A 213 6.69 11.14 10.10
C GLY A 213 7.33 10.66 11.42
N LEU A 214 7.13 9.40 11.82
CA LEU A 214 7.57 8.87 13.12
C LEU A 214 8.62 7.78 12.96
N THR A 215 9.52 7.66 13.94
CA THR A 215 10.37 6.47 14.09
C THR A 215 9.64 5.37 14.85
N LEU A 216 10.16 4.15 14.80
CA LEU A 216 9.66 3.01 15.59
C LEU A 216 9.64 3.32 17.09
N GLY A 217 10.69 3.97 17.61
CA GLY A 217 10.75 4.40 19.00
C GLY A 217 9.70 5.45 19.39
N GLN A 218 9.44 6.41 18.50
CA GLN A 218 8.40 7.43 18.68
C GLN A 218 6.99 6.81 18.62
N MET A 219 6.74 5.86 17.73
CA MET A 219 5.48 5.13 17.68
C MET A 219 5.23 4.35 18.98
N ARG A 220 6.25 3.65 19.49
CA ARG A 220 6.15 2.95 20.77
C ARG A 220 5.89 3.91 21.92
N ALA A 221 6.59 5.05 21.98
CA ALA A 221 6.37 6.06 23.02
C ALA A 221 4.93 6.59 22.98
N ARG A 222 4.37 6.84 21.79
CA ARG A 222 2.99 7.30 21.61
C ARG A 222 1.96 6.28 22.10
N ILE A 223 2.14 5.01 21.79
CA ILE A 223 1.25 3.91 22.24
C ILE A 223 1.32 3.77 23.77
N ARG A 224 2.54 3.76 24.32
CA ARG A 224 2.74 3.73 25.80
C ARG A 224 2.07 4.91 26.50
N LEU A 225 2.19 6.11 25.93
CA LEU A 225 1.56 7.29 26.48
C LEU A 225 0.04 7.19 26.49
N LYS A 226 -0.56 6.76 25.39
CA LYS A 226 -2.00 6.54 25.28
C LYS A 226 -2.49 5.54 26.34
N LYS A 227 -1.78 4.43 26.51
CA LYS A 227 -2.08 3.40 27.51
C LYS A 227 -1.91 3.96 28.95
N ALA A 228 -0.83 4.71 29.20
CA ALA A 228 -0.59 5.32 30.51
C ALA A 228 -1.68 6.32 30.91
N VAL A 229 -2.10 7.17 29.98
CA VAL A 229 -3.17 8.15 30.23
C VAL A 229 -4.47 7.44 30.56
N ALA A 230 -4.89 6.45 29.78
CA ALA A 230 -6.11 5.69 30.04
C ALA A 230 -6.10 5.04 31.45
N LEU A 231 -4.98 4.41 31.82
CA LEU A 231 -4.85 3.78 33.14
C LEU A 231 -4.85 4.80 34.29
N ILE A 232 -4.30 6.00 34.09
CA ILE A 232 -4.34 7.09 35.07
C ILE A 232 -5.77 7.61 35.23
N GLU A 233 -6.53 7.73 34.15
CA GLU A 233 -7.92 8.15 34.15
C GLU A 233 -8.84 7.11 34.80
N GLU A 234 -8.47 5.82 34.73
CA GLU A 234 -9.08 4.72 35.51
C GLU A 234 -8.69 4.74 37.00
N ASN A 235 -7.97 5.74 37.47
CA ASN A 235 -7.48 5.84 38.84
C ASN A 235 -6.55 4.71 39.31
N ARG A 236 -5.84 4.03 38.39
CA ARG A 236 -4.86 3.00 38.75
C ARG A 236 -3.67 3.60 39.51
N PRO A 237 -3.07 2.87 40.46
CA PRO A 237 -1.84 3.31 41.12
C PRO A 237 -0.75 3.69 40.11
N ILE A 238 -0.06 4.81 40.32
CA ILE A 238 0.95 5.30 39.34
C ILE A 238 2.07 4.29 39.11
N GLN A 239 2.45 3.53 40.16
CA GLN A 239 3.43 2.46 40.04
C GLN A 239 2.92 1.36 39.08
N GLU A 240 1.68 0.90 39.26
CA GLU A 240 1.03 -0.10 38.40
C GLU A 240 0.96 0.39 36.93
N VAL A 241 0.67 1.68 36.74
CA VAL A 241 0.66 2.28 35.39
C VAL A 241 2.05 2.18 34.74
N GLY A 242 3.11 2.52 35.48
CA GLY A 242 4.49 2.40 35.02
C GLY A 242 4.81 0.97 34.57
N GLU A 243 4.49 -0.02 35.44
CA GLU A 243 4.69 -1.43 35.16
C GLU A 243 3.93 -1.89 33.88
N LYS A 244 2.64 -1.52 33.75
CA LYS A 244 1.80 -1.88 32.60
C LYS A 244 2.21 -1.25 31.27
N VAL A 245 2.99 -0.17 31.30
CA VAL A 245 3.56 0.43 30.09
C VAL A 245 5.05 0.10 29.91
N GLY A 246 5.60 -0.82 30.75
CA GLY A 246 6.98 -1.30 30.66
C GLY A 246 8.02 -0.28 31.09
N ILE A 247 7.72 0.51 32.10
CA ILE A 247 8.65 1.42 32.74
C ILE A 247 8.60 1.14 34.26
N LEU A 248 9.45 0.21 34.69
CA LEU A 248 9.44 -0.31 36.07
C LEU A 248 9.93 0.68 37.10
N ASP A 249 10.87 1.58 36.74
CA ASP A 249 11.35 2.63 37.64
C ASP A 249 10.34 3.78 37.73
N PRO A 250 9.71 4.00 38.89
CA PRO A 250 8.70 5.05 39.08
C PRO A 250 9.23 6.46 38.82
N ASN A 251 10.51 6.74 39.15
CA ASN A 251 11.14 8.04 38.93
C ASN A 251 11.38 8.26 37.42
N TYR A 252 11.81 7.22 36.72
CA TYR A 252 11.98 7.29 35.29
C TYR A 252 10.62 7.44 34.59
N PHE A 253 9.58 6.70 35.03
CA PHE A 253 8.23 6.84 34.52
C PHE A 253 7.69 8.27 34.69
N ALA A 254 7.84 8.87 35.87
CA ALA A 254 7.39 10.24 36.13
C ALA A 254 8.08 11.26 35.23
N ARG A 255 9.41 11.14 35.06
CA ARG A 255 10.19 12.01 34.15
C ARG A 255 9.79 11.83 32.69
N TRP A 256 9.67 10.58 32.23
CA TRP A 256 9.25 10.24 30.86
C TRP A 256 7.85 10.78 30.58
N PHE A 257 6.88 10.54 31.48
CA PHE A 257 5.51 11.02 31.32
C PHE A 257 5.45 12.54 31.23
N ARG A 258 6.20 13.23 32.12
CA ARG A 258 6.31 14.69 32.09
C ARG A 258 6.93 15.19 30.79
N GLN A 259 7.92 14.52 30.27
CA GLN A 259 8.54 14.87 28.99
C GLN A 259 7.53 14.75 27.82
N GLN A 260 6.63 13.77 27.87
CA GLN A 260 5.63 13.54 26.82
C GLN A 260 4.41 14.49 26.95
N THR A 261 4.03 14.89 28.17
CA THR A 261 2.76 15.60 28.44
C THR A 261 2.95 17.01 29.02
N GLY A 262 4.14 17.34 29.43
CA GLY A 262 4.43 18.59 30.20
C GLY A 262 4.10 18.50 31.69
N MET A 263 3.40 17.45 32.15
CA MET A 263 2.93 17.32 33.56
C MET A 263 3.34 15.96 34.14
N THR A 264 3.48 15.91 35.47
CA THR A 264 3.70 14.64 36.18
C THR A 264 2.43 13.78 36.15
N PRO A 265 2.54 12.44 36.26
CA PRO A 265 1.36 11.53 36.30
C PRO A 265 0.37 11.94 37.41
N SER A 266 0.85 12.32 38.58
CA SER A 266 0.01 12.77 39.73
C SER A 266 -0.68 14.10 39.45
N ALA A 267 -0.02 15.03 38.76
CA ALA A 267 -0.63 16.30 38.34
C ALA A 267 -1.70 16.06 37.25
N TRP A 268 -1.42 15.17 36.28
CA TRP A 268 -2.38 14.76 35.24
C TRP A 268 -3.65 14.16 35.85
N ARG A 269 -3.54 13.28 36.85
CA ARG A 269 -4.70 12.70 37.55
C ARG A 269 -5.61 13.73 38.16
N ARG A 270 -5.04 14.82 38.73
CA ARG A 270 -5.82 15.91 39.37
C ARG A 270 -6.44 16.86 38.37
N LYS A 271 -5.82 17.06 37.22
CA LYS A 271 -6.28 17.93 36.12
C LYS A 271 -5.89 17.28 34.79
N PRO A 272 -6.76 16.45 34.23
CA PRO A 272 -6.49 15.86 32.92
C PRO A 272 -6.24 16.98 31.90
N GLY A 273 -5.08 16.93 31.26
CA GLY A 273 -4.74 17.85 30.18
C GLY A 273 -5.13 17.27 28.82
N GLU A 274 -5.28 18.12 27.81
CA GLU A 274 -5.40 17.68 26.43
C GLU A 274 -4.06 17.16 25.92
N LEU A 275 -4.06 15.94 25.36
CA LEU A 275 -2.91 15.39 24.63
C LEU A 275 -2.72 16.18 23.33
N ARG A 276 -1.64 16.95 23.22
CA ARG A 276 -1.19 17.54 21.95
C ARG A 276 -0.33 16.52 21.22
N PHE A 277 -0.88 15.91 20.17
CA PHE A 277 -0.18 15.00 19.27
C PHE A 277 0.33 15.73 18.03
#